data_60069d0120a3e8e301d8c4761e46ea57
#
_entry.id   60069d0120a3e8e301d8c4761e46ea57
#
_cell.length_a   1.000
_cell.length_b   1.000
_cell.length_c   1.000
_cell.angle_alpha   90.00
_cell.angle_beta   90.00
_cell.angle_gamma   90.00
#
_symmetry.space_group_name_H-M   'P 1'
#
loop_
_entity.id
_entity.type
_entity.pdbx_description
1 polymer ?
#
loop_
_entity_poly.entity_id
_entity_poly.type
_entity_poly.pdbx_seq_one_letter_code
_entity_poly.pdbx_strand_id
1 'polypeptide(L)'
;MTKQVALLLFAFISLIGISSFEGKQTASEKNVTNRMVRTVIIDPGHGGHDAGARGSYSTEKDICLAVSMKLGKMIEAELPELKLLYTRTEDVYPTLYKRADFANENKGDLYICIHVNSTPRKKVGEIVGYKTQTYYTGKGKSRKKRTKQVPIYQYHYLPSQAKGTETYIWGAHRSDQKELAVRENAPMLQEENYQQNYGGIDPNSPEFVALSLLKTKQYFKRSATLAGFIQDELVKVGRIDRDVLQRPIGIWVLQATAMPSVLIETGFISNPDEEAYLNSDEGQNEISACIVRALRKYLTFIEQKQVTETSQASAPLFLPRNNTSTLDFLKEIANNEQSSYQR
;
A
#
# COMPACT_ATOMS: atom_id res chain seq x y z
N MET A 1 38.61 -55.85 -52.92
CA MET A 1 38.38 -54.43 -52.72
C MET A 1 39.58 -53.91 -51.99
N THR A 2 40.31 -53.06 -52.64
CA THR A 2 41.64 -52.59 -52.22
C THR A 2 41.51 -51.51 -51.14
N LYS A 3 42.54 -51.43 -50.25
CA LYS A 3 42.62 -50.47 -49.15
C LYS A 3 42.38 -48.99 -49.54
N GLN A 4 42.46 -48.66 -50.78
CA GLN A 4 42.20 -47.30 -51.32
C GLN A 4 40.70 -46.93 -51.35
N VAL A 5 39.79 -47.84 -51.53
CA VAL A 5 38.36 -47.59 -51.52
C VAL A 5 37.84 -47.29 -50.08
N ALA A 6 38.45 -47.92 -49.08
CA ALA A 6 38.12 -47.67 -47.69
C ALA A 6 38.56 -46.27 -47.21
N LEU A 7 39.71 -45.71 -47.77
CA LEU A 7 40.20 -44.41 -47.41
C LEU A 7 39.37 -43.26 -47.99
N LEU A 8 38.77 -43.48 -49.18
CA LEU A 8 37.89 -42.47 -49.82
C LEU A 8 36.52 -42.42 -49.15
N LEU A 9 36.03 -43.52 -48.65
CA LEU A 9 34.76 -43.56 -47.86
C LEU A 9 34.92 -42.85 -46.50
N PHE A 10 36.10 -42.97 -45.89
CA PHE A 10 36.37 -42.25 -44.61
C PHE A 10 36.54 -40.75 -44.78
N ALA A 11 37.11 -40.30 -45.90
CA ALA A 11 37.25 -38.90 -46.24
C ALA A 11 35.91 -38.23 -46.59
N PHE A 12 34.93 -38.99 -47.14
CA PHE A 12 33.62 -38.45 -47.47
C PHE A 12 32.68 -38.37 -46.26
N ILE A 13 32.87 -39.20 -45.23
CA ILE A 13 32.12 -39.11 -43.96
C ILE A 13 32.60 -37.96 -43.09
N SER A 14 33.88 -37.57 -43.21
CA SER A 14 34.45 -36.42 -42.46
C SER A 14 34.05 -35.07 -43.05
N LEU A 15 33.54 -34.99 -44.28
CA LEU A 15 33.17 -33.73 -44.94
C LEU A 15 31.69 -33.38 -44.78
N ILE A 16 30.87 -34.28 -44.27
CA ILE A 16 29.42 -34.04 -44.00
C ILE A 16 29.18 -33.60 -42.54
N GLY A 17 30.21 -33.64 -41.69
CA GLY A 17 30.12 -33.35 -40.25
C GLY A 17 30.28 -31.88 -39.86
N ILE A 18 30.49 -30.95 -40.80
CA ILE A 18 30.59 -29.50 -40.52
C ILE A 18 29.56 -28.76 -41.37
N SER A 19 28.32 -29.19 -41.34
CA SER A 19 27.24 -28.24 -41.56
C SER A 19 26.98 -27.53 -40.22
N SER A 20 27.45 -26.31 -40.15
CA SER A 20 27.14 -25.36 -39.10
C SER A 20 25.62 -25.41 -38.83
N PHE A 21 25.26 -26.07 -37.75
CA PHE A 21 23.97 -25.84 -37.12
C PHE A 21 24.05 -24.41 -36.55
N GLU A 22 23.88 -23.41 -37.42
CA GLU A 22 23.43 -22.10 -36.98
C GLU A 22 22.04 -22.34 -36.36
N GLY A 23 22.06 -22.83 -35.13
CA GLY A 23 20.91 -22.72 -34.27
C GLY A 23 20.56 -21.25 -34.20
N LYS A 24 19.48 -20.86 -34.88
CA LYS A 24 18.75 -19.65 -34.50
C LYS A 24 18.64 -19.76 -32.97
N GLN A 25 19.50 -19.06 -32.23
CA GLN A 25 19.20 -18.69 -30.88
C GLN A 25 17.88 -17.95 -30.98
N THR A 26 16.80 -18.67 -30.72
CA THR A 26 15.55 -18.05 -30.35
C THR A 26 15.88 -17.22 -29.13
N ALA A 27 15.94 -15.93 -29.34
CA ALA A 27 16.07 -14.94 -28.30
C ALA A 27 14.83 -15.01 -27.41
N SER A 28 14.79 -16.03 -26.54
CA SER A 28 13.78 -16.18 -25.49
C SER A 28 14.22 -17.13 -24.38
N GLU A 29 15.51 -17.17 -24.06
CA GLU A 29 15.86 -17.31 -22.66
C GLU A 29 15.98 -15.90 -22.13
N LYS A 30 14.82 -15.24 -21.93
CA LYS A 30 14.73 -14.10 -21.04
C LYS A 30 15.36 -14.57 -19.73
N ASN A 31 16.51 -13.98 -19.41
CA ASN A 31 17.09 -14.05 -18.09
C ASN A 31 15.94 -14.04 -17.09
N VAL A 32 15.71 -15.13 -16.42
CA VAL A 32 14.93 -15.19 -15.18
C VAL A 32 15.80 -14.46 -14.18
N THR A 33 15.91 -13.15 -14.37
CA THR A 33 16.50 -12.26 -13.37
C THR A 33 15.79 -12.60 -12.08
N ASN A 34 16.54 -12.73 -11.03
CA ASN A 34 16.02 -13.02 -9.69
C ASN A 34 15.23 -11.78 -9.21
N ARG A 35 14.08 -11.52 -9.85
CA ARG A 35 13.25 -10.35 -9.58
C ARG A 35 12.75 -10.42 -8.16
N MET A 36 12.89 -9.31 -7.46
CA MET A 36 12.45 -9.18 -6.06
C MET A 36 10.93 -9.08 -5.94
N VAL A 37 10.21 -8.70 -7.00
CA VAL A 37 8.75 -8.64 -7.04
C VAL A 37 8.27 -9.44 -8.24
N ARG A 38 7.46 -10.46 -7.98
CA ARG A 38 6.84 -11.34 -8.98
C ARG A 38 5.32 -11.35 -8.82
N THR A 39 4.83 -11.29 -7.58
CA THR A 39 3.42 -11.39 -7.25
C THR A 39 2.97 -10.10 -6.56
N VAL A 40 2.03 -9.40 -7.18
CA VAL A 40 1.38 -8.20 -6.63
C VAL A 40 -0.03 -8.56 -6.22
N ILE A 41 -0.37 -8.26 -4.98
CA ILE A 41 -1.72 -8.40 -4.44
C ILE A 41 -2.40 -7.05 -4.54
N ILE A 42 -3.53 -6.98 -5.25
CA ILE A 42 -4.40 -5.81 -5.29
C ILE A 42 -5.57 -6.07 -4.35
N ASP A 43 -5.79 -5.16 -3.43
CA ASP A 43 -6.87 -5.23 -2.43
C ASP A 43 -7.85 -4.09 -2.63
N PRO A 44 -8.98 -4.30 -3.31
CA PRO A 44 -10.07 -3.33 -3.33
C PRO A 44 -10.69 -3.24 -1.94
N GLY A 45 -10.59 -2.09 -1.27
CA GLY A 45 -11.14 -1.88 0.08
C GLY A 45 -12.64 -2.18 0.17
N HIS A 46 -13.12 -2.53 1.39
CA HIS A 46 -14.54 -2.79 1.66
C HIS A 46 -15.16 -3.90 0.80
N GLY A 47 -16.49 -3.85 0.57
CA GLY A 47 -17.23 -4.80 -0.28
C GLY A 47 -18.43 -5.43 0.44
N GLY A 48 -19.36 -5.98 -0.33
CA GLY A 48 -20.56 -6.62 0.21
C GLY A 48 -21.38 -5.70 1.11
N HIS A 49 -21.57 -6.10 2.35
CA HIS A 49 -22.29 -5.33 3.37
C HIS A 49 -21.52 -4.11 3.89
N ASP A 50 -20.21 -4.12 3.77
CA ASP A 50 -19.36 -2.99 4.14
C ASP A 50 -19.21 -2.03 2.94
N ALA A 51 -19.94 -0.94 3.01
CA ALA A 51 -19.95 0.06 1.96
C ALA A 51 -18.73 1.00 2.00
N GLY A 52 -17.99 1.02 3.11
CA GLY A 52 -17.02 2.07 3.40
C GLY A 52 -17.67 3.45 3.54
N ALA A 53 -16.96 4.49 3.22
CA ALA A 53 -17.48 5.84 3.20
C ALA A 53 -18.56 6.00 2.11
N ARG A 54 -19.51 6.92 2.38
CA ARG A 54 -20.63 7.24 1.47
C ARG A 54 -20.52 8.67 0.98
N GLY A 55 -20.57 8.83 -0.31
CA GLY A 55 -20.70 10.11 -0.98
C GLY A 55 -22.15 10.60 -1.05
N SER A 56 -22.44 11.41 -2.03
CA SER A 56 -23.79 11.89 -2.33
C SER A 56 -24.58 10.87 -3.14
N TYR A 57 -23.93 10.10 -4.02
CA TYR A 57 -24.56 9.13 -4.92
C TYR A 57 -23.78 7.82 -5.10
N SER A 58 -22.58 7.70 -4.49
CA SER A 58 -21.71 6.53 -4.64
C SER A 58 -21.22 6.02 -3.30
N THR A 59 -20.59 4.84 -3.31
CA THR A 59 -19.95 4.25 -2.14
C THR A 59 -18.47 4.00 -2.40
N GLU A 60 -17.69 4.02 -1.34
CA GLU A 60 -16.26 3.76 -1.40
C GLU A 60 -15.96 2.39 -2.01
N LYS A 61 -16.67 1.33 -1.59
CA LYS A 61 -16.46 -0.04 -2.08
C LYS A 61 -16.55 -0.17 -3.60
N ASP A 62 -17.45 0.61 -4.24
CA ASP A 62 -17.67 0.56 -5.69
C ASP A 62 -16.53 1.24 -6.43
N ILE A 63 -16.06 2.38 -5.92
CA ILE A 63 -14.91 3.11 -6.47
C ILE A 63 -13.63 2.28 -6.30
N CYS A 64 -13.41 1.70 -5.12
CA CYS A 64 -12.25 0.85 -4.84
C CYS A 64 -12.19 -0.32 -5.83
N LEU A 65 -13.31 -0.98 -6.07
CA LEU A 65 -13.38 -2.09 -7.05
C LEU A 65 -13.09 -1.61 -8.46
N ALA A 66 -13.73 -0.52 -8.91
CA ALA A 66 -13.58 0.01 -10.24
C ALA A 66 -12.13 0.42 -10.56
N VAL A 67 -11.50 1.18 -9.65
CA VAL A 67 -10.09 1.59 -9.77
C VAL A 67 -9.17 0.37 -9.77
N SER A 68 -9.37 -0.59 -8.87
CA SER A 68 -8.55 -1.79 -8.76
C SER A 68 -8.60 -2.65 -10.01
N MET A 69 -9.78 -2.80 -10.62
CA MET A 69 -9.94 -3.59 -11.86
C MET A 69 -9.29 -2.90 -13.07
N LYS A 70 -9.35 -1.56 -13.14
CA LYS A 70 -8.64 -0.79 -14.17
C LYS A 70 -7.13 -0.85 -13.97
N LEU A 71 -6.68 -0.69 -12.73
CA LEU A 71 -5.27 -0.82 -12.34
C LEU A 71 -4.71 -2.18 -12.79
N GLY A 72 -5.41 -3.26 -12.48
CA GLY A 72 -4.96 -4.59 -12.86
C GLY A 72 -4.85 -4.79 -14.36
N LYS A 73 -5.85 -4.37 -15.13
CA LYS A 73 -5.79 -4.43 -16.60
C LYS A 73 -4.60 -3.67 -17.18
N MET A 74 -4.27 -2.49 -16.61
CA MET A 74 -3.10 -1.72 -17.03
C MET A 74 -1.79 -2.40 -16.64
N ILE A 75 -1.70 -2.99 -15.45
CA ILE A 75 -0.51 -3.76 -15.03
C ILE A 75 -0.32 -4.97 -15.95
N GLU A 76 -1.36 -5.73 -16.24
CA GLU A 76 -1.30 -6.89 -17.15
C GLU A 76 -0.80 -6.50 -18.56
N ALA A 77 -1.22 -5.33 -19.04
CA ALA A 77 -0.80 -4.82 -20.35
C ALA A 77 0.64 -4.29 -20.36
N GLU A 78 1.06 -3.59 -19.31
CA GLU A 78 2.31 -2.84 -19.27
C GLU A 78 3.46 -3.55 -18.55
N LEU A 79 3.14 -4.48 -17.65
CA LEU A 79 4.07 -5.25 -16.81
C LEU A 79 3.65 -6.73 -16.80
N PRO A 80 3.57 -7.38 -17.98
CA PRO A 80 2.99 -8.73 -18.13
C PRO A 80 3.78 -9.83 -17.41
N GLU A 81 4.95 -9.51 -16.90
CA GLU A 81 5.78 -10.41 -16.10
C GLU A 81 5.33 -10.52 -14.65
N LEU A 82 4.47 -9.62 -14.18
CA LEU A 82 3.93 -9.66 -12.83
C LEU A 82 2.70 -10.56 -12.76
N LYS A 83 2.68 -11.43 -11.77
CA LYS A 83 1.48 -12.17 -11.40
C LYS A 83 0.60 -11.28 -10.54
N LEU A 84 -0.65 -11.04 -10.98
CA LEU A 84 -1.63 -10.30 -10.20
C LEU A 84 -2.60 -11.23 -9.51
N LEU A 85 -2.91 -10.92 -8.26
CA LEU A 85 -3.95 -11.56 -7.48
C LEU A 85 -4.79 -10.48 -6.78
N TYR A 86 -6.07 -10.77 -6.60
CA TYR A 86 -7.02 -9.83 -6.00
C TYR A 86 -7.65 -10.46 -4.78
N THR A 87 -7.84 -9.67 -3.73
CA THR A 87 -8.59 -10.12 -2.55
C THR A 87 -10.09 -10.25 -2.85
N ARG A 88 -10.59 -9.46 -3.79
CA ARG A 88 -11.92 -9.57 -4.39
C ARG A 88 -11.93 -8.98 -5.82
N THR A 89 -12.80 -9.51 -6.66
CA THR A 89 -13.05 -9.04 -8.04
C THR A 89 -14.51 -8.67 -8.28
N GLU A 90 -15.34 -8.82 -7.24
CA GLU A 90 -16.78 -8.55 -7.25
C GLU A 90 -17.22 -7.90 -5.92
N ASP A 91 -18.50 -7.56 -5.80
CA ASP A 91 -19.03 -6.94 -4.58
C ASP A 91 -19.28 -7.97 -3.48
N VAL A 92 -18.20 -8.53 -2.94
CA VAL A 92 -18.18 -9.42 -1.77
C VAL A 92 -17.33 -8.82 -0.67
N TYR A 93 -17.54 -9.25 0.56
CA TYR A 93 -16.77 -8.81 1.73
C TYR A 93 -15.81 -9.91 2.20
N PRO A 94 -14.53 -9.92 1.77
CA PRO A 94 -13.50 -10.65 2.50
C PRO A 94 -13.18 -9.93 3.80
N THR A 95 -13.18 -10.64 4.92
CA THR A 95 -12.78 -10.07 6.21
C THR A 95 -11.35 -9.55 6.14
N LEU A 96 -10.99 -8.58 6.97
CA LEU A 96 -9.62 -8.02 6.97
C LEU A 96 -8.58 -9.11 7.22
N TYR A 97 -8.90 -10.06 8.10
CA TYR A 97 -8.09 -11.25 8.35
C TYR A 97 -7.86 -12.05 7.05
N LYS A 98 -8.92 -12.40 6.32
CA LYS A 98 -8.82 -13.16 5.07
C LYS A 98 -8.04 -12.43 3.97
N ARG A 99 -8.09 -11.10 3.92
CA ARG A 99 -7.28 -10.31 2.96
C ARG A 99 -5.79 -10.49 3.22
N ALA A 100 -5.38 -10.35 4.50
CA ALA A 100 -3.99 -10.51 4.89
C ALA A 100 -3.50 -11.95 4.73
N ASP A 101 -4.31 -12.94 5.14
CA ASP A 101 -4.00 -14.36 4.96
C ASP A 101 -3.85 -14.73 3.49
N PHE A 102 -4.80 -14.31 2.65
CA PHE A 102 -4.73 -14.52 1.22
C PHE A 102 -3.41 -13.99 0.63
N ALA A 103 -3.01 -12.78 1.03
CA ALA A 103 -1.75 -12.20 0.56
C ALA A 103 -0.52 -13.01 1.03
N ASN A 104 -0.52 -13.45 2.29
CA ASN A 104 0.59 -14.20 2.89
C ASN A 104 0.69 -15.62 2.33
N GLU A 105 -0.43 -16.35 2.21
CA GLU A 105 -0.49 -17.71 1.67
C GLU A 105 -0.05 -17.76 0.20
N ASN A 106 -0.41 -16.75 -0.58
CA ASN A 106 0.00 -16.61 -1.97
C ASN A 106 1.42 -16.05 -2.14
N LYS A 107 2.16 -15.82 -1.02
CA LYS A 107 3.52 -15.30 -1.03
C LYS A 107 3.63 -14.02 -1.87
N GLY A 108 2.72 -13.09 -1.65
CA GLY A 108 2.77 -11.79 -2.29
C GLY A 108 4.10 -11.07 -2.02
N ASP A 109 4.66 -10.46 -3.03
CA ASP A 109 5.88 -9.66 -2.90
C ASP A 109 5.57 -8.19 -2.66
N LEU A 110 4.33 -7.77 -2.96
CA LEU A 110 3.83 -6.41 -2.82
C LEU A 110 2.31 -6.43 -2.61
N TYR A 111 1.83 -5.60 -1.70
CA TYR A 111 0.41 -5.42 -1.41
C TYR A 111 -0.02 -3.98 -1.65
N ILE A 112 -1.00 -3.78 -2.51
CA ILE A 112 -1.55 -2.47 -2.88
C ILE A 112 -3.04 -2.45 -2.54
N CYS A 113 -3.40 -1.71 -1.50
CA CYS A 113 -4.78 -1.53 -1.08
C CYS A 113 -5.33 -0.20 -1.60
N ILE A 114 -6.52 -0.22 -2.19
CA ILE A 114 -7.17 0.94 -2.78
C ILE A 114 -8.37 1.34 -1.92
N HIS A 115 -8.38 2.59 -1.48
CA HIS A 115 -9.40 3.21 -0.64
C HIS A 115 -9.80 4.60 -1.13
N VAL A 116 -10.84 5.15 -0.52
CA VAL A 116 -11.32 6.51 -0.76
C VAL A 116 -11.63 7.19 0.56
N ASN A 117 -10.90 8.23 0.87
CA ASN A 117 -11.04 8.96 2.13
C ASN A 117 -12.39 9.70 2.25
N SER A 118 -12.71 10.08 3.47
CA SER A 118 -13.89 10.89 3.77
C SER A 118 -13.63 11.77 4.99
N THR A 119 -14.17 12.97 4.97
CA THR A 119 -14.17 13.85 6.14
C THR A 119 -15.61 14.21 6.53
N PRO A 120 -15.88 14.45 7.83
CA PRO A 120 -17.21 14.82 8.28
C PRO A 120 -17.71 16.09 7.59
N ARG A 121 -19.00 16.10 7.24
CA ARG A 121 -19.67 17.32 6.74
C ARG A 121 -19.76 18.35 7.84
N LYS A 122 -19.48 19.63 7.53
CA LYS A 122 -19.58 20.71 8.50
C LYS A 122 -21.04 21.03 8.81
N LYS A 123 -21.44 20.80 10.07
CA LYS A 123 -22.77 21.17 10.56
C LYS A 123 -22.81 22.67 10.80
N VAL A 124 -23.72 23.39 10.15
CA VAL A 124 -23.96 24.82 10.32
C VAL A 124 -25.36 25.03 10.84
N GLY A 125 -25.49 25.81 11.92
CA GLY A 125 -26.80 26.15 12.51
C GLY A 125 -27.17 27.59 12.20
N GLU A 126 -28.34 27.80 11.65
CA GLU A 126 -28.95 29.11 11.42
C GLU A 126 -30.06 29.33 12.45
N ILE A 127 -30.12 30.50 13.06
CA ILE A 127 -31.19 30.89 14.00
C ILE A 127 -32.44 31.22 13.21
N VAL A 128 -33.46 30.35 13.30
CA VAL A 128 -34.75 30.50 12.61
C VAL A 128 -35.81 31.07 13.49
N GLY A 129 -35.52 31.32 14.77
CA GLY A 129 -36.46 31.90 15.71
C GLY A 129 -36.00 31.81 17.16
N TYR A 130 -36.86 32.18 18.07
CA TYR A 130 -36.64 32.10 19.51
C TYR A 130 -37.83 31.47 20.20
N LYS A 131 -37.59 30.64 21.22
CA LYS A 131 -38.58 30.11 22.11
C LYS A 131 -38.35 30.62 23.53
N THR A 132 -39.48 30.90 24.23
CA THR A 132 -39.43 31.27 25.64
C THR A 132 -39.22 30.03 26.50
N GLN A 133 -38.12 29.98 27.22
CA GLN A 133 -37.85 28.95 28.21
C GLN A 133 -38.02 29.46 29.60
N THR A 134 -38.90 28.83 30.38
CA THR A 134 -39.07 29.15 31.80
C THR A 134 -38.04 28.39 32.62
N TYR A 135 -37.44 29.06 33.58
CA TYR A 135 -36.58 28.47 34.58
C TYR A 135 -36.83 29.08 35.95
N TYR A 136 -36.34 28.43 36.98
CA TYR A 136 -36.56 28.88 38.37
C TYR A 136 -35.21 29.17 39.04
N THR A 137 -35.14 30.29 39.78
CA THR A 137 -33.97 30.68 40.58
C THR A 137 -34.36 30.73 42.05
N GLY A 138 -33.39 30.48 42.96
CA GLY A 138 -33.63 30.44 44.43
C GLY A 138 -34.09 29.06 44.92
N LYS A 139 -34.02 28.85 46.20
CA LYS A 139 -34.47 27.62 46.91
C LYS A 139 -35.61 27.89 47.87
N GLY A 140 -36.45 26.91 48.11
CA GLY A 140 -37.56 26.96 49.06
C GLY A 140 -38.51 28.15 48.79
N LYS A 141 -38.86 28.95 49.81
CA LYS A 141 -39.80 30.07 49.71
C LYS A 141 -39.30 31.23 48.86
N SER A 142 -38.00 31.29 48.49
CA SER A 142 -37.40 32.29 47.63
C SER A 142 -37.37 31.87 46.15
N ARG A 143 -37.98 30.79 45.75
CA ARG A 143 -38.04 30.32 44.38
C ARG A 143 -38.82 31.27 43.49
N LYS A 144 -38.14 31.89 42.52
CA LYS A 144 -38.70 32.84 41.54
C LYS A 144 -38.73 32.25 40.16
N LYS A 145 -39.85 32.35 39.47
CA LYS A 145 -40.04 31.98 38.06
C LYS A 145 -39.37 33.09 37.20
N ARG A 146 -38.54 32.66 36.25
CA ARG A 146 -37.93 33.54 35.25
C ARG A 146 -38.07 32.93 33.86
N THR A 147 -38.04 33.81 32.84
CA THR A 147 -38.07 33.41 31.46
C THR A 147 -36.84 33.92 30.75
N LYS A 148 -36.37 33.16 29.76
CA LYS A 148 -35.33 33.55 28.83
C LYS A 148 -35.69 33.16 27.41
N GLN A 149 -35.27 33.96 26.42
CA GLN A 149 -35.37 33.58 25.02
C GLN A 149 -34.19 32.66 24.69
N VAL A 150 -34.53 31.51 24.10
CA VAL A 150 -33.53 30.51 23.64
C VAL A 150 -33.69 30.40 22.14
N PRO A 151 -32.58 30.53 21.38
CA PRO A 151 -32.61 30.46 19.93
C PRO A 151 -33.04 29.04 19.49
N ILE A 152 -33.85 28.99 18.43
CA ILE A 152 -34.18 27.79 17.70
C ILE A 152 -33.25 27.74 16.51
N TYR A 153 -32.45 26.66 16.40
CA TYR A 153 -31.54 26.47 15.29
C TYR A 153 -32.16 25.51 14.28
N GLN A 154 -32.08 25.87 13.00
CA GLN A 154 -32.17 24.97 11.88
C GLN A 154 -30.76 24.58 11.47
N TYR A 155 -30.49 23.29 11.33
CA TYR A 155 -29.16 22.81 10.97
C TYR A 155 -29.16 22.33 9.53
N HIS A 156 -28.10 22.68 8.81
CA HIS A 156 -27.76 22.11 7.51
C HIS A 156 -26.31 21.66 7.49
N TYR A 157 -25.97 20.81 6.53
CA TYR A 157 -24.63 20.25 6.41
C TYR A 157 -23.99 20.73 5.11
N LEU A 158 -22.84 21.40 5.23
CA LEU A 158 -22.04 21.78 4.08
C LEU A 158 -21.18 20.59 3.63
N PRO A 159 -20.99 20.41 2.30
CA PRO A 159 -20.06 19.43 1.76
C PRO A 159 -18.66 19.63 2.30
N SER A 160 -17.86 18.57 2.33
CA SER A 160 -16.44 18.67 2.63
C SER A 160 -15.71 19.44 1.53
N GLN A 161 -14.68 20.17 1.92
CA GLN A 161 -13.74 20.83 1.00
C GLN A 161 -12.41 20.08 0.88
N ALA A 162 -12.28 18.93 1.57
CA ALA A 162 -11.08 18.09 1.49
C ALA A 162 -10.89 17.57 0.07
N LYS A 163 -9.67 17.66 -0.44
CA LYS A 163 -9.26 17.22 -1.79
C LYS A 163 -7.86 16.62 -1.73
N GLY A 164 -7.53 15.77 -2.71
CA GLY A 164 -6.19 15.24 -2.90
C GLY A 164 -6.04 13.79 -2.47
N THR A 165 -4.82 13.31 -2.42
CA THR A 165 -4.48 11.91 -2.20
C THR A 165 -3.53 11.74 -1.02
N GLU A 166 -3.69 10.64 -0.30
CA GLU A 166 -2.84 10.25 0.82
C GLU A 166 -2.40 8.80 0.59
N THR A 167 -1.14 8.47 0.90
CA THR A 167 -0.71 7.07 0.85
C THR A 167 -0.23 6.64 2.22
N TYR A 168 -0.86 5.61 2.78
CA TYR A 168 -0.56 5.08 4.10
C TYR A 168 0.36 3.89 4.02
N ILE A 169 1.35 3.89 4.93
CA ILE A 169 2.22 2.75 5.19
C ILE A 169 2.17 2.41 6.67
N TRP A 170 2.46 1.15 7.00
CA TRP A 170 2.57 0.77 8.38
C TRP A 170 3.89 1.25 8.99
N GLY A 171 3.81 1.90 10.18
CA GLY A 171 4.97 2.44 10.88
C GLY A 171 4.68 2.64 12.36
N ALA A 172 5.69 2.46 13.23
CA ALA A 172 5.54 2.36 14.67
C ALA A 172 5.34 3.69 15.43
N HIS A 173 5.43 4.86 14.79
CA HIS A 173 5.47 6.13 15.52
C HIS A 173 4.75 7.27 14.82
N ARG A 174 3.54 7.59 15.27
CA ARG A 174 2.93 8.94 15.43
C ARG A 174 1.47 8.83 15.87
N SER A 175 1.06 9.64 16.89
CA SER A 175 -0.19 9.44 17.66
C SER A 175 -1.41 10.25 17.19
N ASP A 176 -1.29 11.09 16.18
CA ASP A 176 -2.25 12.18 15.94
C ASP A 176 -3.37 11.86 14.95
N GLN A 177 -3.37 10.68 14.35
CA GLN A 177 -4.33 10.34 13.29
C GLN A 177 -5.04 9.00 13.52
N LYS A 178 -5.63 8.84 14.70
CA LYS A 178 -6.33 7.60 15.09
C LYS A 178 -7.62 7.34 14.31
N GLU A 179 -8.29 8.40 13.83
CA GLU A 179 -9.65 8.31 13.29
C GLU A 179 -9.76 7.41 12.04
N LEU A 180 -8.83 7.52 11.10
CA LEU A 180 -8.85 6.68 9.91
C LEU A 180 -8.64 5.19 10.25
N ALA A 181 -7.62 4.85 11.03
CA ALA A 181 -7.36 3.46 11.40
C ALA A 181 -8.54 2.84 12.15
N VAL A 182 -9.23 3.62 12.99
CA VAL A 182 -10.47 3.18 13.67
C VAL A 182 -11.56 2.93 12.62
N ARG A 183 -11.72 3.78 11.63
CA ARG A 183 -12.71 3.63 10.56
C ARG A 183 -12.42 2.39 9.71
N GLU A 184 -11.17 2.25 9.22
CA GLU A 184 -10.77 1.13 8.36
C GLU A 184 -10.78 -0.23 9.07
N ASN A 185 -10.55 -0.24 10.38
CA ASN A 185 -10.65 -1.45 11.19
C ASN A 185 -12.07 -1.69 11.77
N ALA A 186 -13.00 -0.74 11.67
CA ALA A 186 -14.34 -0.87 12.25
C ALA A 186 -15.09 -2.13 11.81
N PRO A 187 -15.01 -2.59 10.54
CA PRO A 187 -15.66 -3.81 10.11
C PRO A 187 -15.24 -5.06 10.88
N MET A 188 -13.99 -5.13 11.38
CA MET A 188 -13.49 -6.24 12.21
C MET A 188 -14.39 -6.52 13.40
N LEU A 189 -14.91 -5.47 14.04
CA LEU A 189 -15.74 -5.57 15.25
C LEU A 189 -17.11 -6.22 15.00
N GLN A 190 -17.51 -6.31 13.73
CA GLN A 190 -18.78 -6.92 13.30
C GLN A 190 -18.60 -8.36 12.81
N GLU A 191 -17.36 -8.86 12.74
CA GLU A 191 -17.04 -10.20 12.27
C GLU A 191 -17.29 -11.24 13.35
N GLU A 192 -17.89 -12.37 12.95
CA GLU A 192 -18.00 -13.55 13.84
C GLU A 192 -16.60 -14.04 14.24
N ASN A 193 -16.44 -14.38 15.52
CA ASN A 193 -15.16 -14.84 16.08
C ASN A 193 -14.01 -13.82 15.95
N TYR A 194 -14.33 -12.53 15.90
CA TYR A 194 -13.36 -11.43 15.86
C TYR A 194 -12.14 -11.69 16.76
N GLN A 195 -12.31 -12.03 18.05
CA GLN A 195 -11.20 -12.24 18.97
C GLN A 195 -10.28 -13.39 18.57
N GLN A 196 -10.83 -14.47 17.99
CA GLN A 196 -10.04 -15.63 17.53
C GLN A 196 -9.32 -15.33 16.22
N ASN A 197 -9.99 -14.70 15.27
CA ASN A 197 -9.47 -14.39 13.95
C ASN A 197 -8.30 -13.41 13.99
N TYR A 198 -8.31 -12.49 14.96
CA TYR A 198 -7.27 -11.49 15.12
C TYR A 198 -6.28 -11.84 16.24
N GLY A 199 -6.23 -13.14 16.61
CA GLY A 199 -5.19 -13.77 17.40
C GLY A 199 -5.34 -13.64 18.90
N GLY A 200 -6.43 -13.04 19.42
CA GLY A 200 -6.59 -12.77 20.85
C GLY A 200 -5.41 -12.01 21.47
N ILE A 201 -4.45 -11.60 20.63
CA ILE A 201 -3.25 -10.90 21.03
C ILE A 201 -3.64 -9.46 21.31
N ASP A 202 -3.45 -9.02 22.54
CA ASP A 202 -3.56 -7.60 22.85
C ASP A 202 -2.59 -6.81 21.96
N PRO A 203 -3.09 -5.88 21.10
CA PRO A 203 -2.24 -5.04 20.26
C PRO A 203 -1.21 -4.22 21.07
N ASN A 204 -1.42 -4.09 22.36
CA ASN A 204 -0.51 -3.41 23.28
C ASN A 204 0.46 -4.36 23.98
N SER A 205 0.38 -5.68 23.74
CA SER A 205 1.31 -6.62 24.37
C SER A 205 2.76 -6.36 23.91
N PRO A 206 3.76 -6.49 24.80
CA PRO A 206 5.17 -6.31 24.44
C PRO A 206 5.62 -7.23 23.29
N GLU A 207 5.10 -8.45 23.23
CA GLU A 207 5.40 -9.45 22.20
C GLU A 207 4.88 -9.00 20.83
N PHE A 208 3.65 -8.52 20.79
CA PHE A 208 3.04 -7.99 19.57
C PHE A 208 3.79 -6.74 19.07
N VAL A 209 4.11 -5.82 19.97
CA VAL A 209 4.89 -4.61 19.65
C VAL A 209 6.28 -4.99 19.12
N ALA A 210 6.98 -5.94 19.74
CA ALA A 210 8.31 -6.38 19.32
C ALA A 210 8.28 -7.05 17.93
N LEU A 211 7.33 -7.98 17.70
CA LEU A 211 7.15 -8.62 16.39
C LEU A 211 6.78 -7.60 15.31
N SER A 212 5.92 -6.66 15.66
CA SER A 212 5.51 -5.56 14.81
C SER A 212 6.70 -4.68 14.42
N LEU A 213 7.56 -4.31 15.37
CA LEU A 213 8.77 -3.53 15.11
C LEU A 213 9.76 -4.25 14.19
N LEU A 214 9.92 -5.57 14.33
CA LEU A 214 10.78 -6.37 13.45
C LEU A 214 10.26 -6.36 12.00
N LYS A 215 8.96 -6.59 11.81
CA LYS A 215 8.32 -6.51 10.48
C LYS A 215 8.44 -5.10 9.89
N THR A 216 8.27 -4.05 10.71
CA THR A 216 8.45 -2.66 10.27
C THR A 216 9.84 -2.43 9.69
N LYS A 217 10.89 -2.83 10.38
CA LYS A 217 12.27 -2.67 9.89
C LYS A 217 12.47 -3.34 8.53
N GLN A 218 11.86 -4.51 8.31
CA GLN A 218 12.04 -5.28 7.09
C GLN A 218 11.35 -4.65 5.88
N TYR A 219 10.11 -4.17 6.03
CA TYR A 219 9.29 -3.75 4.88
C TYR A 219 9.07 -2.24 4.78
N PHE A 220 9.23 -1.51 5.88
CA PHE A 220 8.97 -0.07 5.97
C PHE A 220 9.63 0.74 4.85
N LYS A 221 10.93 0.58 4.68
CA LYS A 221 11.69 1.36 3.67
C LYS A 221 11.17 1.11 2.25
N ARG A 222 10.81 -0.14 1.94
CA ARG A 222 10.26 -0.50 0.63
C ARG A 222 8.85 0.04 0.44
N SER A 223 8.01 -0.05 1.47
CA SER A 223 6.66 0.55 1.47
C SER A 223 6.73 2.07 1.29
N ALA A 224 7.61 2.75 2.03
CA ALA A 224 7.80 4.20 1.94
C ALA A 224 8.29 4.64 0.55
N THR A 225 9.20 3.86 -0.06
CA THR A 225 9.69 4.15 -1.42
C THR A 225 8.56 4.04 -2.44
N LEU A 226 7.74 2.98 -2.39
CA LEU A 226 6.60 2.83 -3.29
C LEU A 226 5.58 3.94 -3.07
N ALA A 227 5.22 4.22 -1.81
CA ALA A 227 4.27 5.27 -1.46
C ALA A 227 4.71 6.64 -1.97
N GLY A 228 6.00 6.98 -1.84
CA GLY A 228 6.57 8.21 -2.38
C GLY A 228 6.40 8.30 -3.90
N PHE A 229 6.73 7.23 -4.64
CA PHE A 229 6.54 7.22 -6.09
C PHE A 229 5.06 7.34 -6.50
N ILE A 230 4.13 6.78 -5.71
CA ILE A 230 2.69 6.91 -5.97
C ILE A 230 2.26 8.37 -5.81
N GLN A 231 2.62 9.02 -4.70
CA GLN A 231 2.30 10.43 -4.47
C GLN A 231 2.93 11.33 -5.56
N ASP A 232 4.20 11.13 -5.90
CA ASP A 232 4.86 11.86 -6.97
C ASP A 232 4.13 11.77 -8.31
N GLU A 233 3.61 10.59 -8.69
CA GLU A 233 2.87 10.42 -9.93
C GLU A 233 1.48 11.06 -9.89
N LEU A 234 0.80 11.00 -8.76
CA LEU A 234 -0.51 11.63 -8.57
C LEU A 234 -0.41 13.15 -8.59
N VAL A 235 0.64 13.72 -8.01
CA VAL A 235 0.91 15.18 -8.07
C VAL A 235 1.13 15.66 -9.50
N LYS A 236 1.79 14.89 -10.36
CA LYS A 236 2.04 15.25 -11.76
C LYS A 236 0.78 15.43 -12.60
N VAL A 237 -0.31 14.76 -12.21
CA VAL A 237 -1.62 14.92 -12.86
C VAL A 237 -2.51 15.94 -12.14
N GLY A 238 -1.93 16.75 -11.27
CA GLY A 238 -2.63 17.84 -10.58
C GLY A 238 -3.37 17.45 -9.30
N ARG A 239 -3.17 16.22 -8.79
CA ARG A 239 -3.73 15.84 -7.49
C ARG A 239 -3.01 16.58 -6.37
N ILE A 240 -3.75 17.02 -5.36
CA ILE A 240 -3.17 17.67 -4.18
C ILE A 240 -2.44 16.60 -3.36
N ASP A 241 -1.15 16.83 -3.12
CA ASP A 241 -0.34 16.00 -2.25
C ASP A 241 -0.73 16.20 -0.79
N ARG A 242 -1.10 15.12 -0.14
CA ARG A 242 -1.39 15.11 1.30
C ARG A 242 -0.44 14.17 2.06
N ASP A 243 0.67 13.83 1.42
CA ASP A 243 1.82 13.15 1.99
C ASP A 243 1.71 11.61 2.08
N VAL A 244 2.87 11.00 2.34
CA VAL A 244 3.00 9.61 2.76
C VAL A 244 2.89 9.55 4.27
N LEU A 245 1.84 8.94 4.76
CA LEU A 245 1.47 8.94 6.17
C LEU A 245 1.75 7.60 6.84
N GLN A 246 2.23 7.67 8.08
CA GLN A 246 2.44 6.50 8.93
C GLN A 246 1.37 6.43 10.01
N ARG A 247 0.88 5.23 10.32
CA ARG A 247 -0.12 5.03 11.36
C ARG A 247 0.42 4.16 12.48
N PRO A 248 0.39 4.61 13.75
CA PRO A 248 0.82 3.82 14.91
C PRO A 248 -0.22 2.79 15.36
N ILE A 249 -1.51 3.11 15.24
CA ILE A 249 -2.57 2.11 15.34
C ILE A 249 -2.76 1.59 13.93
N GLY A 250 -2.27 0.37 13.67
CA GLY A 250 -2.15 -0.17 12.33
C GLY A 250 -3.51 -0.33 11.67
N ILE A 251 -3.59 0.08 10.43
CA ILE A 251 -4.58 -0.47 9.52
C ILE A 251 -4.23 -1.96 9.43
N TRP A 252 -5.15 -2.82 9.85
CA TRP A 252 -4.86 -4.24 10.05
C TRP A 252 -4.22 -4.91 8.84
N VAL A 253 -4.75 -4.68 7.65
CA VAL A 253 -4.23 -5.29 6.42
C VAL A 253 -2.78 -4.93 6.14
N LEU A 254 -2.34 -3.69 6.44
CA LEU A 254 -0.94 -3.28 6.28
C LEU A 254 -0.02 -3.88 7.35
N GLN A 255 -0.57 -4.14 8.53
CA GLN A 255 0.18 -4.68 9.66
C GLN A 255 0.34 -6.20 9.59
N ALA A 256 -0.71 -6.90 9.14
CA ALA A 256 -0.77 -8.35 9.11
C ALA A 256 -0.10 -8.98 7.88
N THR A 257 0.09 -8.21 6.81
CA THR A 257 0.79 -8.69 5.60
C THR A 257 2.30 -8.83 5.84
N ALA A 258 2.89 -9.88 5.27
CA ALA A 258 4.32 -10.21 5.39
C ALA A 258 5.12 -9.76 4.16
N MET A 259 4.77 -8.59 3.61
CA MET A 259 5.40 -7.98 2.44
C MET A 259 5.33 -6.44 2.51
N PRO A 260 6.10 -5.70 1.69
CA PRO A 260 5.88 -4.26 1.52
C PRO A 260 4.43 -3.99 1.14
N SER A 261 3.78 -3.07 1.85
CA SER A 261 2.36 -2.80 1.71
C SER A 261 2.06 -1.31 1.78
N VAL A 262 1.11 -0.86 0.95
CA VAL A 262 0.61 0.51 0.90
C VAL A 262 -0.92 0.51 0.84
N LEU A 263 -1.56 1.51 1.45
CA LEU A 263 -2.97 1.83 1.28
C LEU A 263 -3.04 3.22 0.66
N ILE A 264 -3.74 3.32 -0.47
CA ILE A 264 -3.85 4.53 -1.27
C ILE A 264 -5.25 5.10 -1.10
N GLU A 265 -5.36 6.25 -0.46
CA GLU A 265 -6.57 7.07 -0.43
C GLU A 265 -6.59 7.92 -1.70
N THR A 266 -7.37 7.49 -2.68
CA THR A 266 -7.37 8.04 -4.04
C THR A 266 -8.05 9.39 -4.15
N GLY A 267 -8.77 9.84 -3.11
CA GLY A 267 -9.49 11.11 -3.03
C GLY A 267 -10.43 11.16 -1.85
N PHE A 268 -11.34 12.13 -1.82
CA PHE A 268 -12.29 12.35 -0.73
C PHE A 268 -13.74 12.27 -1.25
N ILE A 269 -14.41 11.14 -1.04
CA ILE A 269 -15.80 10.91 -1.49
C ILE A 269 -16.80 11.91 -0.89
N SER A 270 -16.47 12.53 0.26
CA SER A 270 -17.28 13.54 0.93
C SER A 270 -17.27 14.91 0.24
N ASN A 271 -16.39 15.12 -0.74
CA ASN A 271 -16.32 16.31 -1.58
C ASN A 271 -16.98 16.03 -2.93
N PRO A 272 -17.98 16.81 -3.37
CA PRO A 272 -18.71 16.53 -4.61
C PRO A 272 -17.85 16.51 -5.88
N ASP A 273 -16.84 17.38 -5.99
CA ASP A 273 -15.94 17.40 -7.14
C ASP A 273 -15.04 16.16 -7.18
N GLU A 274 -14.54 15.74 -6.01
CA GLU A 274 -13.76 14.52 -5.88
C GLU A 274 -14.62 13.28 -6.15
N GLU A 275 -15.85 13.23 -5.62
CA GLU A 275 -16.78 12.15 -5.88
C GLU A 275 -17.06 11.99 -7.38
N ALA A 276 -17.27 13.10 -8.08
CA ALA A 276 -17.48 13.09 -9.53
C ALA A 276 -16.24 12.58 -10.29
N TYR A 277 -15.04 13.03 -9.92
CA TYR A 277 -13.78 12.58 -10.51
C TYR A 277 -13.53 11.08 -10.24
N LEU A 278 -13.71 10.63 -9.01
CA LEU A 278 -13.49 9.24 -8.60
C LEU A 278 -14.46 8.24 -9.26
N ASN A 279 -15.64 8.71 -9.69
CA ASN A 279 -16.62 7.91 -10.40
C ASN A 279 -16.51 8.03 -11.92
N SER A 280 -15.68 8.94 -12.45
CA SER A 280 -15.49 9.07 -13.89
C SER A 280 -14.51 8.03 -14.42
N ASP A 281 -14.71 7.63 -15.68
CA ASP A 281 -13.77 6.73 -16.37
C ASP A 281 -12.38 7.36 -16.51
N GLU A 282 -12.35 8.66 -16.77
CA GLU A 282 -11.11 9.43 -16.90
C GLU A 282 -10.34 9.46 -15.60
N GLY A 283 -10.98 9.81 -14.48
CA GLY A 283 -10.34 9.88 -13.17
C GLY A 283 -9.82 8.54 -12.69
N GLN A 284 -10.62 7.46 -12.86
CA GLN A 284 -10.20 6.11 -12.50
C GLN A 284 -9.03 5.61 -13.36
N ASN A 285 -9.03 5.90 -14.66
CA ASN A 285 -7.92 5.57 -15.55
C ASN A 285 -6.67 6.37 -15.21
N GLU A 286 -6.80 7.65 -14.90
CA GLU A 286 -5.68 8.52 -14.54
C GLU A 286 -5.02 8.05 -13.24
N ILE A 287 -5.79 7.75 -12.19
CA ILE A 287 -5.31 7.19 -10.93
C ILE A 287 -4.58 5.87 -11.19
N SER A 288 -5.20 4.96 -11.94
CA SER A 288 -4.61 3.66 -12.26
C SER A 288 -3.29 3.80 -13.01
N ALA A 289 -3.22 4.68 -14.01
CA ALA A 289 -2.00 4.96 -14.76
C ALA A 289 -0.89 5.56 -13.88
N CYS A 290 -1.23 6.43 -12.91
CA CYS A 290 -0.27 6.95 -11.94
C CYS A 290 0.34 5.81 -11.10
N ILE A 291 -0.48 4.89 -10.62
CA ILE A 291 -0.02 3.76 -9.81
C ILE A 291 0.88 2.82 -10.64
N VAL A 292 0.53 2.55 -11.91
CA VAL A 292 1.36 1.74 -12.81
C VAL A 292 2.72 2.39 -13.07
N ARG A 293 2.77 3.70 -13.34
CA ARG A 293 4.04 4.42 -13.50
C ARG A 293 4.89 4.40 -12.22
N ALA A 294 4.26 4.56 -11.07
CA ALA A 294 4.93 4.46 -9.77
C ALA A 294 5.48 3.04 -9.53
N LEU A 295 4.70 2.02 -9.84
CA LEU A 295 5.12 0.61 -9.74
C LEU A 295 6.32 0.33 -10.64
N ARG A 296 6.32 0.79 -11.89
CA ARG A 296 7.44 0.64 -12.82
C ARG A 296 8.72 1.30 -12.26
N LYS A 297 8.63 2.51 -11.72
CA LYS A 297 9.76 3.19 -11.07
C LYS A 297 10.27 2.41 -9.87
N TYR A 298 9.35 1.90 -9.07
CA TYR A 298 9.69 1.10 -7.90
C TYR A 298 10.43 -0.18 -8.28
N LEU A 299 9.96 -0.92 -9.28
CA LEU A 299 10.62 -2.14 -9.77
C LEU A 299 12.04 -1.83 -10.26
N THR A 300 12.21 -0.79 -11.07
CA THR A 300 13.52 -0.35 -11.54
C THR A 300 14.45 0.03 -10.38
N PHE A 301 13.94 0.76 -9.39
CA PHE A 301 14.72 1.18 -8.23
C PHE A 301 15.23 0.00 -7.41
N ILE A 302 14.36 -1.00 -7.12
CA ILE A 302 14.79 -2.16 -6.32
C ILE A 302 15.74 -3.07 -7.09
N GLU A 303 15.59 -3.22 -8.42
CA GLU A 303 16.51 -3.99 -9.26
C GLU A 303 17.90 -3.34 -9.29
N GLN A 304 17.98 -2.03 -9.48
CA GLN A 304 19.26 -1.29 -9.46
C GLN A 304 19.97 -1.42 -8.12
N LYS A 305 19.21 -1.34 -7.03
CA LYS A 305 19.78 -1.49 -5.68
C LYS A 305 20.34 -2.88 -5.45
N GLN A 306 19.66 -3.93 -5.92
CA GLN A 306 20.13 -5.31 -5.82
C GLN A 306 21.46 -5.50 -6.56
N VAL A 307 21.59 -4.97 -7.78
CA VAL A 307 22.84 -5.04 -8.58
C VAL A 307 23.98 -4.37 -7.82
N THR A 308 23.74 -3.21 -7.20
CA THR A 308 24.76 -2.48 -6.45
C THR A 308 25.21 -3.27 -5.22
N GLU A 309 24.29 -3.82 -4.44
CA GLU A 309 24.59 -4.62 -3.24
C GLU A 309 25.35 -5.91 -3.60
N THR A 310 24.96 -6.58 -4.68
CA THR A 310 25.66 -7.80 -5.17
C THR A 310 27.06 -7.47 -5.66
N SER A 311 27.25 -6.36 -6.35
CA SER A 311 28.55 -5.91 -6.85
C SER A 311 29.49 -5.54 -5.70
N GLN A 312 28.99 -4.94 -4.63
CA GLN A 312 29.78 -4.63 -3.43
C GLN A 312 30.14 -5.89 -2.63
N ALA A 313 29.22 -6.87 -2.56
CA ALA A 313 29.48 -8.14 -1.89
C ALA A 313 30.47 -9.03 -2.64
N SER A 314 30.56 -8.89 -3.97
CA SER A 314 31.50 -9.62 -4.83
C SER A 314 32.85 -8.92 -5.03
N ALA A 315 33.01 -7.69 -4.57
CA ALA A 315 34.30 -7.05 -4.54
C ALA A 315 35.23 -7.83 -3.59
N PRO A 316 36.43 -8.25 -4.04
CA PRO A 316 37.37 -8.95 -3.17
C PRO A 316 37.64 -8.05 -1.97
N LEU A 317 37.48 -8.59 -0.77
CA LEU A 317 37.91 -7.95 0.48
C LEU A 317 39.45 -7.78 0.36
N PHE A 318 39.90 -6.66 -0.14
CA PHE A 318 41.27 -6.24 0.03
C PHE A 318 41.47 -5.91 1.51
N LEU A 319 41.79 -6.97 2.29
CA LEU A 319 42.29 -6.77 3.64
C LEU A 319 43.63 -6.01 3.50
N PRO A 320 43.78 -4.80 4.00
CA PRO A 320 45.04 -4.16 4.07
C PRO A 320 45.95 -5.06 4.94
N ARG A 321 47.09 -5.48 4.39
CA ARG A 321 48.13 -6.18 5.13
C ARG A 321 48.82 -5.21 6.10
N ASN A 322 48.09 -4.74 7.09
CA ASN A 322 48.68 -4.01 8.20
C ASN A 322 48.20 -4.67 9.49
N ASN A 323 49.13 -4.90 10.39
CA ASN A 323 49.04 -5.57 11.69
C ASN A 323 48.07 -4.92 12.72
N THR A 324 46.88 -4.54 12.31
CA THR A 324 45.83 -4.14 13.23
C THR A 324 45.08 -5.38 13.65
N SER A 325 44.88 -5.53 14.98
CA SER A 325 44.21 -6.67 15.54
C SER A 325 42.76 -6.76 15.03
N THR A 326 42.21 -7.96 14.90
CA THR A 326 40.80 -8.21 14.52
C THR A 326 39.85 -7.39 15.39
N LEU A 327 40.24 -7.05 16.59
CA LEU A 327 39.50 -6.26 17.56
C LEU A 327 39.36 -4.77 17.13
N ASP A 328 40.39 -4.21 16.52
CA ASP A 328 40.39 -2.80 16.08
C ASP A 328 39.55 -2.63 14.81
N PHE A 329 39.58 -3.63 13.90
CA PHE A 329 38.71 -3.69 12.74
C PHE A 329 37.20 -3.78 13.12
N LEU A 330 36.88 -4.58 14.13
CA LEU A 330 35.49 -4.69 14.64
C LEU A 330 35.03 -3.39 15.32
N LYS A 331 35.91 -2.65 15.99
CA LYS A 331 35.61 -1.33 16.55
C LYS A 331 35.36 -0.27 15.49
N GLU A 332 36.08 -0.32 14.39
CA GLU A 332 35.91 0.63 13.27
C GLU A 332 34.57 0.40 12.55
N ILE A 333 34.15 -0.85 12.35
CA ILE A 333 32.82 -1.19 11.83
C ILE A 333 31.72 -0.67 12.77
N ALA A 334 31.84 -0.89 14.08
CA ALA A 334 30.85 -0.46 15.07
C ALA A 334 30.73 1.08 15.12
N ASN A 335 31.84 1.81 14.97
CA ASN A 335 31.84 3.26 14.96
C ASN A 335 31.26 3.86 13.66
N ASN A 336 31.45 3.21 12.51
CA ASN A 336 30.87 3.63 11.24
C ASN A 336 29.34 3.40 11.17
N GLU A 337 28.83 2.37 11.82
CA GLU A 337 27.39 2.18 11.96
C GLU A 337 26.73 3.26 12.83
N GLN A 338 27.37 3.70 13.92
CA GLN A 338 26.84 4.79 14.76
C GLN A 338 26.85 6.15 14.07
N SER A 339 27.80 6.43 13.19
CA SER A 339 27.88 7.68 12.44
C SER A 339 26.78 7.81 11.35
N SER A 340 26.23 6.71 10.86
CA SER A 340 25.15 6.72 9.87
C SER A 340 23.76 6.99 10.45
N TYR A 341 23.61 7.00 11.79
CA TYR A 341 22.36 7.30 12.50
C TYR A 341 22.22 8.76 12.95
N GLN A 342 23.22 9.62 12.70
CA GLN A 342 23.20 11.03 13.12
C GLN A 342 23.14 12.03 11.92
N ARG A 343 22.78 11.57 10.73
CA ARG A 343 22.53 12.46 9.59
C ARG A 343 21.15 12.28 9.01
#